data_5e404e9c79956e885b64d7baa18b3c53
#
_entry.id   5e404e9c79956e885b64d7baa18b3c53
#
_cell.length_a   1.000
_cell.length_b   1.000
_cell.length_c   1.000
_cell.angle_alpha   90.00
_cell.angle_beta   90.00
_cell.angle_gamma   90.00
#
_symmetry.space_group_name_H-M   'P 1'
#
loop_
_entity.id
_entity.type
_entity.pdbx_description
1 polymer ?
#
loop_
_entity_poly.entity_id
_entity_poly.type
_entity_poly.pdbx_seq_one_letter_code
_entity_poly.pdbx_strand_id
1 'polypeptide(L)'
;PFKGMNFFSNPADISEGCFVPKIIGSYESELHPFIEDLKINKPNIIINIGAAEGYYSVGLKLMLKNTDVFAYDIDPKAKEKTLELSQLNDVNISCKGEFLSSELDGLEKKDIFILCDIEGSELNLFSKDEIMKYKNCRLIIETHSTKIGHSKDILPNLFSKTHDIKVIEQKGSDGFEVPKIISQSNHLDILLSKWECRTHPTPWLVLTPKNKPI
;
A
#
# COMPACT_ATOMS: atom_id res chain seq x y z
N PRO A 1 -2.70 -10.34 4.97
CA PRO A 1 -3.09 -9.65 6.21
C PRO A 1 -4.61 -9.47 6.34
N PHE A 2 -5.38 -9.39 5.25
CA PHE A 2 -6.81 -9.05 5.25
C PHE A 2 -7.74 -10.27 5.24
N LYS A 3 -7.52 -11.19 6.19
CA LYS A 3 -8.33 -12.40 6.32
C LYS A 3 -9.81 -12.07 6.52
N GLY A 4 -10.67 -12.67 5.70
CA GLY A 4 -12.12 -12.48 5.74
C GLY A 4 -12.63 -11.30 4.92
N MET A 5 -11.77 -10.60 4.16
CA MET A 5 -12.21 -9.63 3.17
C MET A 5 -12.90 -10.34 2.01
N ASN A 6 -14.11 -9.89 1.67
CA ASN A 6 -14.76 -10.28 0.42
C ASN A 6 -14.04 -9.58 -0.74
N PHE A 7 -13.69 -10.31 -1.79
CA PHE A 7 -13.01 -9.76 -2.95
C PHE A 7 -13.83 -10.00 -4.22
N PHE A 8 -13.48 -9.33 -5.31
CA PHE A 8 -14.13 -9.54 -6.59
C PHE A 8 -14.08 -11.02 -7.01
N SER A 9 -15.13 -11.49 -7.68
CA SER A 9 -15.19 -12.86 -8.20
C SER A 9 -14.63 -12.98 -9.61
N ASN A 10 -14.55 -11.87 -10.34
CA ASN A 10 -14.07 -11.83 -11.72
C ASN A 10 -12.67 -11.16 -11.75
N PRO A 11 -11.64 -11.86 -12.29
CA PRO A 11 -10.31 -11.28 -12.46
C PRO A 11 -10.26 -10.00 -13.30
N ALA A 12 -11.24 -9.78 -14.19
CA ALA A 12 -11.33 -8.57 -15.01
C ALA A 12 -11.73 -7.31 -14.22
N ASP A 13 -12.15 -7.47 -12.96
CA ASP A 13 -12.54 -6.35 -12.09
C ASP A 13 -11.37 -5.75 -11.31
N ILE A 14 -10.18 -6.34 -11.40
CA ILE A 14 -8.97 -5.81 -10.76
C ILE A 14 -8.07 -5.11 -11.77
N SER A 15 -7.34 -4.11 -11.31
CA SER A 15 -6.51 -3.27 -12.17
C SER A 15 -5.17 -3.90 -12.57
N GLU A 16 -4.60 -4.79 -11.75
CA GLU A 16 -3.21 -5.22 -11.86
C GLU A 16 -3.00 -6.73 -11.95
N GLY A 17 -3.90 -7.50 -12.49
CA GLY A 17 -3.66 -8.90 -12.80
C GLY A 17 -3.26 -9.85 -11.64
N CYS A 18 -3.06 -9.34 -10.42
CA CYS A 18 -2.63 -10.12 -9.24
C CYS A 18 -3.80 -10.74 -8.47
N PHE A 19 -4.81 -11.25 -9.18
CA PHE A 19 -6.05 -11.75 -8.60
C PHE A 19 -5.81 -12.89 -7.59
N VAL A 20 -5.12 -13.94 -8.00
CA VAL A 20 -4.91 -15.12 -7.14
C VAL A 20 -4.07 -14.78 -5.91
N PRO A 21 -2.92 -14.07 -6.01
CA PRO A 21 -2.16 -13.63 -4.84
C PRO A 21 -3.00 -12.82 -3.83
N LYS A 22 -3.87 -11.92 -4.29
CA LYS A 22 -4.76 -11.14 -3.42
C LYS A 22 -5.79 -12.02 -2.70
N ILE A 23 -6.38 -13.03 -3.38
CA ILE A 23 -7.34 -13.97 -2.77
C ILE A 23 -6.69 -14.89 -1.75
N ILE A 24 -5.54 -15.48 -2.07
CA ILE A 24 -4.86 -16.40 -1.15
C ILE A 24 -4.09 -15.68 -0.06
N GLY A 25 -3.93 -14.36 -0.18
CA GLY A 25 -3.26 -13.51 0.78
C GLY A 25 -1.73 -13.54 0.70
N SER A 26 -1.15 -13.92 -0.45
CA SER A 26 0.30 -13.89 -0.68
C SER A 26 0.78 -12.56 -1.27
N TYR A 27 -0.13 -11.73 -1.77
CA TYR A 27 0.20 -10.47 -2.42
C TYR A 27 1.03 -9.57 -1.49
N GLU A 28 2.19 -9.17 -1.98
CA GLU A 28 3.15 -8.32 -1.28
C GLU A 28 3.44 -8.78 0.15
N SER A 29 3.69 -10.09 0.29
CA SER A 29 3.87 -10.73 1.60
C SER A 29 5.03 -10.16 2.43
N GLU A 30 6.00 -9.51 1.80
CA GLU A 30 7.08 -8.77 2.44
C GLU A 30 6.59 -7.58 3.27
N LEU A 31 5.42 -7.01 2.95
CA LEU A 31 4.81 -5.91 3.69
C LEU A 31 3.96 -6.38 4.88
N HIS A 32 3.57 -7.65 4.94
CA HIS A 32 2.66 -8.15 5.97
C HIS A 32 3.09 -7.82 7.39
N PRO A 33 4.39 -7.94 7.79
CA PRO A 33 4.81 -7.58 9.13
C PRO A 33 4.54 -6.12 9.49
N PHE A 34 4.68 -5.21 8.52
CA PHE A 34 4.45 -3.77 8.72
C PHE A 34 2.97 -3.43 8.75
N ILE A 35 2.17 -4.11 7.94
CA ILE A 35 0.70 -3.98 7.96
C ILE A 35 0.13 -4.53 9.27
N GLU A 36 0.61 -5.69 9.73
CA GLU A 36 0.19 -6.27 11.02
C GLU A 36 0.57 -5.40 12.21
N ASP A 37 1.72 -4.70 12.17
CA ASP A 37 2.13 -3.75 13.20
C ASP A 37 1.11 -2.63 13.42
N LEU A 38 0.34 -2.24 12.40
CA LEU A 38 -0.71 -1.23 12.52
C LEU A 38 -1.85 -1.66 13.48
N LYS A 39 -2.00 -2.95 13.79
CA LYS A 39 -2.96 -3.41 14.80
C LYS A 39 -2.54 -3.00 16.20
N ILE A 40 -1.24 -2.90 16.44
CA ILE A 40 -0.65 -2.50 17.72
C ILE A 40 -0.49 -0.98 17.75
N ASN A 41 0.15 -0.43 16.73
CA ASN A 41 0.45 0.99 16.56
C ASN A 41 -0.60 1.64 15.64
N LYS A 42 -1.84 1.74 16.11
CA LYS A 42 -3.00 2.18 15.31
C LYS A 42 -2.86 3.65 14.91
N PRO A 43 -2.89 3.98 13.60
CA PRO A 43 -2.95 5.37 13.16
C PRO A 43 -4.34 5.98 13.39
N ASN A 44 -4.39 7.31 13.48
CA ASN A 44 -5.65 8.04 13.45
C ASN A 44 -6.25 8.05 12.04
N ILE A 45 -5.36 8.19 11.05
CA ILE A 45 -5.72 8.34 9.64
C ILE A 45 -4.82 7.43 8.79
N ILE A 46 -5.43 6.78 7.82
CA ILE A 46 -4.74 6.05 6.76
C ILE A 46 -5.00 6.76 5.44
N ILE A 47 -3.95 6.98 4.68
CA ILE A 47 -3.99 7.55 3.34
C ILE A 47 -3.35 6.53 2.40
N ASN A 48 -4.12 6.01 1.46
CA ASN A 48 -3.62 5.13 0.40
C ASN A 48 -3.60 5.92 -0.91
N ILE A 49 -2.41 6.15 -1.45
CA ILE A 49 -2.16 6.91 -2.68
C ILE A 49 -1.78 5.92 -3.78
N GLY A 50 -2.53 5.91 -4.89
CA GLY A 50 -2.53 4.82 -5.86
C GLY A 50 -3.36 3.65 -5.32
N ALA A 51 -4.65 3.89 -5.08
CA ALA A 51 -5.50 2.91 -4.39
C ALA A 51 -5.94 1.74 -5.28
N ALA A 52 -5.83 1.87 -6.59
CA ALA A 52 -6.27 0.89 -7.57
C ALA A 52 -7.72 0.43 -7.28
N GLU A 53 -7.99 -0.88 -7.25
CA GLU A 53 -9.31 -1.41 -6.89
C GLU A 53 -9.63 -1.37 -5.39
N GLY A 54 -8.73 -0.83 -4.55
CA GLY A 54 -8.97 -0.64 -3.13
C GLY A 54 -8.54 -1.79 -2.22
N TYR A 55 -7.72 -2.73 -2.67
CA TYR A 55 -7.26 -3.87 -1.87
C TYR A 55 -6.72 -3.45 -0.50
N TYR A 56 -5.77 -2.52 -0.47
CA TYR A 56 -5.22 -2.00 0.78
C TYR A 56 -6.20 -1.13 1.54
N SER A 57 -6.89 -0.22 0.87
CA SER A 57 -7.82 0.71 1.52
C SER A 57 -8.94 -0.02 2.26
N VAL A 58 -9.59 -0.98 1.59
CA VAL A 58 -10.67 -1.79 2.17
C VAL A 58 -10.14 -2.75 3.23
N GLY A 59 -9.03 -3.43 2.94
CA GLY A 59 -8.41 -4.36 3.88
C GLY A 59 -7.97 -3.70 5.17
N LEU A 60 -7.34 -2.52 5.10
CA LEU A 60 -6.95 -1.72 6.26
C LEU A 60 -8.15 -1.21 7.04
N LYS A 61 -9.24 -0.79 6.37
CA LYS A 61 -10.47 -0.37 7.03
C LYS A 61 -11.15 -1.52 7.78
N LEU A 62 -11.19 -2.72 7.21
CA LEU A 62 -11.70 -3.92 7.90
C LEU A 62 -10.86 -4.26 9.13
N MET A 63 -9.54 -4.16 9.00
CA MET A 63 -8.60 -4.46 10.08
C MET A 63 -8.65 -3.42 11.20
N LEU A 64 -8.85 -2.14 10.86
CA LEU A 64 -8.80 -0.98 11.77
C LEU A 64 -10.11 -0.18 11.70
N LYS A 65 -11.20 -0.76 12.18
CA LYS A 65 -12.58 -0.25 12.04
C LYS A 65 -12.77 1.23 12.44
N ASN A 66 -12.04 1.68 13.47
CA ASN A 66 -12.17 3.03 14.04
C ASN A 66 -11.17 4.04 13.44
N THR A 67 -10.37 3.65 12.43
CA THR A 67 -9.43 4.52 11.73
C THR A 67 -10.09 5.10 10.48
N ASP A 68 -9.90 6.38 10.24
CA ASP A 68 -10.35 7.01 8.99
C ASP A 68 -9.44 6.59 7.84
N VAL A 69 -10.04 6.13 6.74
CA VAL A 69 -9.30 5.68 5.55
C VAL A 69 -9.69 6.53 4.35
N PHE A 70 -8.68 7.12 3.72
CA PHE A 70 -8.79 7.90 2.50
C PHE A 70 -8.03 7.17 1.38
N ALA A 71 -8.72 6.89 0.30
CA ALA A 71 -8.18 6.29 -0.92
C ALA A 71 -8.07 7.34 -2.02
N TYR A 72 -6.88 7.48 -2.58
CA TYR A 72 -6.61 8.42 -3.67
C TYR A 72 -6.16 7.67 -4.91
N ASP A 73 -6.78 7.98 -6.03
CA ASP A 73 -6.35 7.48 -7.33
C ASP A 73 -6.75 8.48 -8.43
N ILE A 74 -5.87 8.69 -9.39
CA ILE A 74 -6.14 9.58 -10.53
C ILE A 74 -7.04 8.92 -11.57
N ASP A 75 -7.11 7.58 -11.60
CA ASP A 75 -8.01 6.85 -12.49
C ASP A 75 -9.44 6.80 -11.91
N PRO A 76 -10.44 7.37 -12.61
CA PRO A 76 -11.83 7.28 -12.19
C PRO A 76 -12.34 5.84 -12.02
N LYS A 77 -11.81 4.89 -12.81
CA LYS A 77 -12.19 3.46 -12.70
C LYS A 77 -11.68 2.84 -11.41
N ALA A 78 -10.45 3.16 -11.01
CA ALA A 78 -9.88 2.73 -9.73
C ALA A 78 -10.76 3.19 -8.57
N LYS A 79 -11.18 4.45 -8.59
CA LYS A 79 -12.11 5.01 -7.59
C LYS A 79 -13.45 4.26 -7.56
N GLU A 80 -14.05 3.98 -8.73
CA GLU A 80 -15.29 3.21 -8.83
C GLU A 80 -15.11 1.81 -8.22
N LYS A 81 -14.03 1.10 -8.56
CA LYS A 81 -13.73 -0.23 -8.03
C LYS A 81 -13.46 -0.23 -6.53
N THR A 82 -12.74 0.78 -6.01
CA THR A 82 -12.56 0.94 -4.56
C THR A 82 -13.91 1.10 -3.84
N LEU A 83 -14.84 1.88 -4.38
CA LEU A 83 -16.18 2.06 -3.82
C LEU A 83 -16.98 0.75 -3.87
N GLU A 84 -16.94 0.03 -5.00
CA GLU A 84 -17.58 -1.27 -5.16
C GLU A 84 -17.05 -2.29 -4.13
N LEU A 85 -15.72 -2.38 -3.99
CA LEU A 85 -15.09 -3.27 -3.01
C LEU A 85 -15.46 -2.88 -1.56
N SER A 86 -15.54 -1.58 -1.27
CA SER A 86 -15.95 -1.09 0.06
C SER A 86 -17.39 -1.48 0.41
N GLN A 87 -18.31 -1.37 -0.56
CA GLN A 87 -19.70 -1.80 -0.42
C GLN A 87 -19.81 -3.31 -0.21
N LEU A 88 -19.03 -4.11 -0.96
CA LEU A 88 -18.98 -5.57 -0.81
C LEU A 88 -18.56 -6.02 0.60
N ASN A 89 -17.83 -5.15 1.32
CA ASN A 89 -17.31 -5.42 2.65
C ASN A 89 -18.02 -4.63 3.77
N ASP A 90 -19.07 -3.88 3.45
CA ASP A 90 -19.81 -3.04 4.41
C ASP A 90 -18.88 -2.09 5.21
N VAL A 91 -17.97 -1.43 4.52
CA VAL A 91 -17.06 -0.44 5.11
C VAL A 91 -17.18 0.90 4.40
N ASN A 92 -16.92 1.98 5.14
CA ASN A 92 -16.94 3.33 4.60
C ASN A 92 -15.51 3.84 4.38
N ILE A 93 -15.21 4.25 3.14
CA ILE A 93 -13.93 4.79 2.71
C ILE A 93 -14.18 6.08 1.92
N SER A 94 -13.38 7.10 2.19
CA SER A 94 -13.40 8.33 1.40
C SER A 94 -12.51 8.17 0.17
N CYS A 95 -13.14 8.01 -1.01
CA CYS A 95 -12.41 7.92 -2.28
C CYS A 95 -12.30 9.29 -2.94
N LYS A 96 -11.07 9.68 -3.27
CA LYS A 96 -10.73 10.97 -3.89
C LYS A 96 -9.93 10.76 -5.17
N GLY A 97 -9.65 11.85 -5.91
CA GLY A 97 -8.81 11.83 -7.11
C GLY A 97 -7.32 11.94 -6.76
N GLU A 98 -6.66 12.97 -7.31
CA GLU A 98 -5.25 13.23 -7.02
C GLU A 98 -5.03 13.59 -5.55
N PHE A 99 -3.98 13.03 -4.94
CA PHE A 99 -3.53 13.44 -3.61
C PHE A 99 -2.57 14.63 -3.72
N LEU A 100 -2.83 15.66 -2.94
CA LEU A 100 -1.94 16.80 -2.79
C LEU A 100 -1.41 16.88 -1.36
N SER A 101 -0.14 17.24 -1.18
CA SER A 101 0.49 17.38 0.14
C SER A 101 -0.23 18.36 1.07
N SER A 102 -0.99 19.31 0.52
CA SER A 102 -1.86 20.22 1.29
C SER A 102 -3.00 19.52 2.03
N GLU A 103 -3.34 18.30 1.66
CA GLU A 103 -4.30 17.47 2.42
C GLU A 103 -3.79 17.12 3.84
N LEU A 104 -2.50 17.31 4.10
CA LEU A 104 -1.89 17.12 5.42
C LEU A 104 -1.94 18.38 6.29
N ASP A 105 -2.30 19.55 5.72
CA ASP A 105 -2.33 20.81 6.45
C ASP A 105 -3.41 20.75 7.55
N GLY A 106 -3.03 21.10 8.79
CA GLY A 106 -3.89 21.01 9.97
C GLY A 106 -3.96 19.61 10.62
N LEU A 107 -3.26 18.61 10.07
CA LEU A 107 -3.23 17.25 10.61
C LEU A 107 -1.93 16.91 11.36
N GLU A 108 -1.07 17.89 11.65
CA GLU A 108 0.29 17.68 12.19
C GLU A 108 0.31 16.96 13.54
N LYS A 109 -0.80 16.99 14.28
CA LYS A 109 -0.97 16.31 15.59
C LYS A 109 -1.58 14.91 15.47
N LYS A 110 -1.95 14.48 14.26
CA LYS A 110 -2.52 13.15 14.02
C LYS A 110 -1.41 12.15 13.70
N ASP A 111 -1.56 10.92 14.18
CA ASP A 111 -0.75 9.80 13.71
C ASP A 111 -1.29 9.35 12.35
N ILE A 112 -0.54 9.63 11.29
CA ILE A 112 -0.93 9.36 9.90
C ILE A 112 -0.04 8.25 9.36
N PHE A 113 -0.68 7.25 8.77
CA PHE A 113 -0.02 6.22 7.98
C PHE A 113 -0.35 6.42 6.50
N ILE A 114 0.68 6.47 5.67
CA ILE A 114 0.58 6.63 4.21
C ILE A 114 1.13 5.37 3.54
N LEU A 115 0.32 4.73 2.71
CA LEU A 115 0.75 3.72 1.75
C LEU A 115 0.71 4.36 0.36
N CYS A 116 1.82 4.34 -0.35
CA CYS A 116 1.96 5.01 -1.65
C CYS A 116 2.55 4.06 -2.69
N ASP A 117 1.80 3.84 -3.75
CA ASP A 117 2.19 3.13 -4.97
C ASP A 117 1.59 3.87 -6.17
N ILE A 118 2.42 4.62 -6.91
CA ILE A 118 1.99 5.55 -7.98
C ILE A 118 2.83 5.45 -9.24
N GLU A 119 3.39 4.27 -9.47
CA GLU A 119 3.96 3.84 -10.75
C GLU A 119 4.97 4.84 -11.36
N GLY A 120 5.89 5.37 -10.51
CA GLY A 120 6.99 6.24 -10.94
C GLY A 120 6.75 7.73 -10.77
N SER A 121 5.65 8.16 -10.13
CA SER A 121 5.38 9.57 -9.80
C SER A 121 5.84 9.96 -8.39
N GLU A 122 6.52 9.07 -7.64
CA GLU A 122 6.91 9.28 -6.25
C GLU A 122 7.79 10.52 -6.07
N LEU A 123 8.72 10.78 -6.99
CA LEU A 123 9.62 11.94 -6.92
C LEU A 123 8.92 13.28 -7.17
N ASN A 124 7.75 13.27 -7.83
CA ASN A 124 6.94 14.45 -7.98
C ASN A 124 6.18 14.75 -6.68
N LEU A 125 5.59 13.71 -6.07
CA LEU A 125 4.82 13.83 -4.85
C LEU A 125 5.72 14.17 -3.64
N PHE A 126 6.83 13.47 -3.49
CA PHE A 126 7.79 13.66 -2.39
C PHE A 126 8.94 14.55 -2.82
N SER A 127 8.63 15.74 -3.34
CA SER A 127 9.64 16.71 -3.76
C SER A 127 10.37 17.34 -2.55
N LYS A 128 11.54 17.95 -2.81
CA LYS A 128 12.33 18.60 -1.77
C LYS A 128 11.56 19.69 -1.03
N ASP A 129 10.67 20.39 -1.73
CA ASP A 129 9.89 21.50 -1.16
C ASP A 129 8.72 21.01 -0.31
N GLU A 130 8.19 19.82 -0.60
CA GLU A 130 7.03 19.24 0.07
C GLU A 130 7.39 18.26 1.20
N ILE A 131 8.63 17.76 1.23
CA ILE A 131 9.05 16.67 2.13
C ILE A 131 8.78 16.93 3.61
N MET A 132 8.84 18.19 4.04
CA MET A 132 8.62 18.58 5.44
C MET A 132 7.17 18.42 5.90
N LYS A 133 6.20 18.36 4.99
CA LYS A 133 4.80 18.10 5.32
C LYS A 133 4.59 16.66 5.82
N TYR A 134 5.44 15.75 5.38
CA TYR A 134 5.38 14.32 5.74
C TYR A 134 6.16 13.96 7.02
N LYS A 135 6.87 14.91 7.65
CA LYS A 135 7.83 14.65 8.76
C LYS A 135 7.27 13.84 9.93
N ASN A 136 5.96 13.89 10.15
CA ASN A 136 5.27 13.18 11.24
C ASN A 136 4.49 11.95 10.76
N CYS A 137 4.50 11.66 9.45
CA CYS A 137 3.79 10.54 8.88
C CYS A 137 4.65 9.28 8.88
N ARG A 138 4.05 8.13 9.15
CA ARG A 138 4.64 6.83 8.83
C ARG A 138 4.32 6.52 7.38
N LEU A 139 5.32 6.10 6.58
CA LEU A 139 5.08 5.85 5.16
C LEU A 139 5.60 4.46 4.76
N ILE A 140 4.89 3.84 3.85
CA ILE A 140 5.36 2.73 3.03
C ILE A 140 5.22 3.20 1.58
N ILE A 141 6.34 3.21 0.83
CA ILE A 141 6.39 3.74 -0.54
C ILE A 141 6.95 2.65 -1.44
N GLU A 142 6.20 2.22 -2.46
CA GLU A 142 6.75 1.44 -3.55
C GLU A 142 7.67 2.31 -4.41
N THR A 143 8.76 1.75 -4.87
CA THR A 143 9.78 2.52 -5.60
C THR A 143 9.92 2.05 -7.03
N HIS A 144 9.93 3.01 -7.95
CA HIS A 144 9.96 2.76 -9.38
C HIS A 144 11.12 3.49 -10.07
N SER A 145 11.43 3.05 -11.29
CA SER A 145 12.32 3.78 -12.17
C SER A 145 11.62 5.01 -12.71
N THR A 146 12.29 6.16 -12.61
CA THR A 146 11.80 7.44 -13.11
C THR A 146 12.75 8.00 -14.19
N LYS A 147 12.38 9.09 -14.83
CA LYS A 147 13.22 9.76 -15.83
C LYS A 147 14.55 10.29 -15.27
N ILE A 148 14.62 10.53 -13.97
CA ILE A 148 15.80 11.13 -13.30
C ILE A 148 16.55 10.13 -12.40
N GLY A 149 16.17 8.86 -12.40
CA GLY A 149 16.77 7.79 -11.62
C GLY A 149 15.73 6.94 -10.91
N HIS A 150 16.18 5.95 -10.17
CA HIS A 150 15.29 5.10 -9.39
C HIS A 150 14.88 5.82 -8.07
N SER A 151 13.58 5.85 -7.77
CA SER A 151 13.08 6.52 -6.57
C SER A 151 13.65 5.92 -5.27
N LYS A 152 14.01 4.63 -5.27
CA LYS A 152 14.72 3.96 -4.16
C LYS A 152 16.05 4.65 -3.78
N ASP A 153 16.76 5.20 -4.74
CA ASP A 153 18.07 5.80 -4.51
C ASP A 153 17.97 7.29 -4.11
N ILE A 154 16.88 7.95 -4.48
CA ILE A 154 16.70 9.39 -4.29
C ILE A 154 15.90 9.71 -3.03
N LEU A 155 14.76 9.04 -2.80
CA LEU A 155 13.87 9.31 -1.66
C LEU A 155 14.57 9.18 -0.30
N PRO A 156 15.45 8.19 -0.05
CA PRO A 156 16.15 8.09 1.23
C PRO A 156 16.93 9.34 1.60
N ASN A 157 17.56 10.00 0.63
CA ASN A 157 18.28 11.24 0.88
C ASN A 157 17.35 12.39 1.26
N LEU A 158 16.17 12.47 0.64
CA LEU A 158 15.17 13.50 0.94
C LEU A 158 14.61 13.33 2.36
N PHE A 159 14.29 12.09 2.75
CA PHE A 159 13.69 11.78 4.05
C PHE A 159 14.70 11.61 5.19
N SER A 160 16.01 11.56 4.91
CA SER A 160 17.07 11.21 5.88
C SER A 160 17.09 12.05 7.16
N LYS A 161 16.68 13.32 7.09
CA LYS A 161 16.63 14.23 8.24
C LYS A 161 15.43 13.99 9.14
N THR A 162 14.35 13.46 8.62
CA THR A 162 13.06 13.35 9.31
C THR A 162 12.66 11.91 9.67
N HIS A 163 13.18 10.91 8.94
CA HIS A 163 12.78 9.52 9.10
C HIS A 163 13.97 8.57 9.23
N ASP A 164 13.74 7.50 9.98
CA ASP A 164 14.50 6.27 9.86
C ASP A 164 13.90 5.47 8.71
N ILE A 165 14.78 4.92 7.85
CA ILE A 165 14.38 4.33 6.57
C ILE A 165 14.86 2.90 6.50
N LYS A 166 13.94 2.00 6.16
CA LYS A 166 14.25 0.59 5.90
C LYS A 166 13.85 0.26 4.47
N VAL A 167 14.77 -0.28 3.70
CA VAL A 167 14.50 -0.83 2.37
C VAL A 167 14.02 -2.27 2.54
N ILE A 168 12.91 -2.61 1.93
CA ILE A 168 12.36 -3.95 1.86
C ILE A 168 12.46 -4.40 0.42
N GLU A 169 13.37 -5.32 0.16
CA GLU A 169 13.51 -5.91 -1.16
C GLU A 169 12.32 -6.85 -1.42
N GLN A 170 11.81 -6.79 -2.62
CA GLN A 170 10.78 -7.70 -3.06
C GLN A 170 11.37 -9.11 -3.21
N LYS A 171 10.81 -10.05 -2.48
CA LYS A 171 11.26 -11.45 -2.47
C LYS A 171 10.32 -12.39 -3.20
N GLY A 172 9.30 -11.85 -3.85
CA GLY A 172 8.17 -12.66 -4.25
C GLY A 172 7.54 -13.31 -3.01
N SER A 173 6.64 -14.23 -3.21
CA SER A 173 5.99 -14.94 -2.09
C SER A 173 6.83 -16.14 -1.60
N ASP A 174 8.16 -16.03 -1.59
CA ASP A 174 9.04 -17.08 -1.07
C ASP A 174 8.79 -17.27 0.42
N GLY A 175 8.54 -18.53 0.81
CA GLY A 175 8.20 -18.87 2.19
C GLY A 175 6.74 -18.64 2.57
N PHE A 176 5.88 -18.11 1.69
CA PHE A 176 4.46 -18.03 1.94
C PHE A 176 3.82 -19.42 1.84
N GLU A 177 3.16 -19.86 2.91
CA GLU A 177 2.41 -21.12 2.94
C GLU A 177 1.06 -20.91 2.26
N VAL A 178 0.90 -21.53 1.08
CA VAL A 178 -0.37 -21.48 0.36
C VAL A 178 -1.48 -22.23 1.10
N PRO A 179 -2.75 -21.82 0.94
CA PRO A 179 -3.89 -22.54 1.50
C PRO A 179 -3.88 -24.04 1.09
N LYS A 180 -4.40 -24.89 1.98
CA LYS A 180 -4.41 -26.35 1.78
C LYS A 180 -4.97 -26.79 0.41
N ILE A 181 -5.98 -26.08 -0.09
CA ILE A 181 -6.57 -26.38 -1.40
C ILE A 181 -5.55 -26.18 -2.54
N ILE A 182 -4.69 -25.16 -2.43
CA ILE A 182 -3.64 -24.88 -3.43
C ILE A 182 -2.44 -25.83 -3.25
N SER A 183 -2.08 -26.16 -2.00
CA SER A 183 -0.93 -27.04 -1.73
C SER A 183 -1.08 -28.46 -2.26
N GLN A 184 -2.30 -28.86 -2.63
CA GLN A 184 -2.62 -30.15 -3.26
C GLN A 184 -2.53 -30.13 -4.79
N SER A 185 -2.30 -28.96 -5.39
CA SER A 185 -2.13 -28.79 -6.84
C SER A 185 -0.73 -29.23 -7.29
N ASN A 186 -0.50 -29.29 -8.61
CA ASN A 186 0.84 -29.52 -9.12
C ASN A 186 1.79 -28.36 -8.78
N HIS A 187 3.10 -28.60 -8.90
CA HIS A 187 4.12 -27.65 -8.52
C HIS A 187 4.02 -26.31 -9.29
N LEU A 188 3.70 -26.38 -10.59
CA LEU A 188 3.56 -25.19 -11.42
C LEU A 188 2.38 -24.33 -10.97
N ASP A 189 1.23 -24.93 -10.67
CA ASP A 189 0.06 -24.19 -10.20
C ASP A 189 0.32 -23.50 -8.86
N ILE A 190 1.08 -24.16 -7.96
CA ILE A 190 1.51 -23.56 -6.69
C ILE A 190 2.40 -22.35 -6.94
N LEU A 191 3.34 -22.41 -7.87
CA LEU A 191 4.20 -21.27 -8.22
C LEU A 191 3.37 -20.13 -8.84
N LEU A 192 2.52 -20.45 -9.81
CA LEU A 192 1.67 -19.48 -10.49
C LEU A 192 0.66 -18.82 -9.54
N SER A 193 0.16 -19.53 -8.55
CA SER A 193 -0.78 -18.99 -7.58
C SER A 193 -0.20 -17.86 -6.74
N LYS A 194 1.13 -17.82 -6.59
CA LYS A 194 1.86 -16.79 -5.84
C LYS A 194 2.49 -15.72 -6.73
N TRP A 195 2.44 -15.90 -8.04
CA TRP A 195 3.10 -14.98 -8.97
C TRP A 195 2.33 -13.67 -9.11
N GLU A 196 3.04 -12.58 -8.87
CA GLU A 196 2.50 -11.21 -8.89
C GLU A 196 2.66 -10.51 -10.25
N CYS A 197 2.99 -11.26 -11.32
CA CYS A 197 3.14 -10.75 -12.68
C CYS A 197 4.20 -9.64 -12.84
N ARG A 198 5.07 -9.43 -11.86
CA ARG A 198 6.10 -8.38 -11.91
C ARG A 198 7.21 -8.76 -12.88
N THR A 199 7.63 -7.81 -13.71
CA THR A 199 8.71 -7.98 -14.68
C THR A 199 10.08 -7.71 -14.09
N HIS A 200 10.15 -6.93 -13.03
CA HIS A 200 11.35 -6.57 -12.29
C HIS A 200 10.98 -6.20 -10.84
N PRO A 201 11.95 -6.29 -9.91
CA PRO A 201 11.69 -5.94 -8.51
C PRO A 201 11.37 -4.45 -8.35
N THR A 202 10.33 -4.16 -7.57
CA THR A 202 9.94 -2.83 -7.12
C THR A 202 10.04 -2.77 -5.61
N PRO A 203 11.23 -2.48 -5.03
CA PRO A 203 11.42 -2.50 -3.59
C PRO A 203 10.61 -1.41 -2.89
N TRP A 204 10.30 -1.66 -1.63
CA TRP A 204 9.56 -0.75 -0.77
C TRP A 204 10.46 0.03 0.16
N LEU A 205 10.13 1.27 0.44
CA LEU A 205 10.70 2.06 1.54
C LEU A 205 9.71 2.11 2.68
N VAL A 206 10.14 1.66 3.86
CA VAL A 206 9.39 1.83 5.12
C VAL A 206 10.05 2.95 5.91
N LEU A 207 9.29 4.02 6.16
CA LEU A 207 9.78 5.25 6.78
C LEU A 207 9.05 5.47 8.10
N THR A 208 9.83 5.61 9.18
CA THR A 208 9.34 5.88 10.53
C THR A 208 9.85 7.25 10.99
N PRO A 209 8.99 8.17 11.43
CA PRO A 209 9.42 9.47 11.93
C PRO A 209 10.43 9.35 13.08
N LYS A 210 11.57 10.08 13.02
CA LYS A 210 12.57 10.13 14.09
C LYS A 210 12.03 10.77 15.37
N ASN A 211 11.17 11.77 15.22
CA ASN A 211 10.51 12.43 16.33
C ASN A 211 9.02 12.06 16.26
N LYS A 212 8.61 10.95 16.90
CA LYS A 212 7.18 10.75 17.14
C LYS A 212 6.69 11.86 18.07
N PRO A 213 5.62 12.58 17.75
CA PRO A 213 4.92 13.36 18.77
C PRO A 213 4.49 12.40 19.88
N ILE A 214 4.90 12.72 21.11
CA ILE A 214 4.48 12.03 22.35
C ILE A 214 3.00 12.31 22.56
#